data_07bcdc5aa965801fcf8194fec9693608
#
_entry.id   07bcdc5aa965801fcf8194fec9693608
#
_cell.length_a   1.000
_cell.length_b   1.000
_cell.length_c   1.000
_cell.angle_alpha   90.00
_cell.angle_beta   90.00
_cell.angle_gamma   90.00
#
_symmetry.space_group_name_H-M   'P 1'
#
loop_
_entity.id
_entity.type
_entity.pdbx_description
1 polymer ?
#
loop_
_entity_poly.entity_id
_entity_poly.type
_entity_poly.pdbx_seq_one_letter_code
_entity_poly.pdbx_strand_id
1 'polypeptide(L)'
;DGVETYFEVYINGNYVGFSKGSRLTAEFDISEFAQQGENLLSVRVMQWADSTYIEDQDMWWTGGIFRDVYLVGKEQVHVQDITIRTDFDENYQSATLFCKAELENLTNNSVSNYSLAYTLFDGKAVVSEGSVNSLSFDTSHSVDIKIDMENPTHWTAENPYLYQLILTLKDENGKTLEIIPNRVGFRDIKVRDGLFYINNKYVMLHGVNRHDNDHLKGRAVGMDRVEKDI
;
A
#
# COMPACT_ATOMS: atom_id res chain seq x y z
N ASP A 1 1.58 7.73 -9.86
CA ASP A 1 2.18 8.37 -8.68
C ASP A 1 2.93 9.62 -9.09
N GLY A 2 2.99 10.63 -8.16
CA GLY A 2 3.87 11.77 -8.29
C GLY A 2 3.72 12.57 -9.58
N VAL A 3 2.69 13.39 -9.67
CA VAL A 3 2.45 14.29 -10.81
C VAL A 3 2.35 15.73 -10.31
N GLU A 4 3.27 16.59 -10.71
CA GLU A 4 3.27 17.99 -10.28
C GLU A 4 2.78 18.88 -11.42
N THR A 5 1.74 19.70 -11.22
CA THR A 5 0.97 19.95 -9.96
C THR A 5 -0.46 19.47 -10.08
N TYR A 6 -1.10 19.68 -11.21
CA TYR A 6 -2.45 19.30 -11.57
C TYR A 6 -2.40 18.45 -12.84
N PHE A 7 -3.23 17.42 -12.90
CA PHE A 7 -3.34 16.65 -14.13
C PHE A 7 -4.75 16.12 -14.36
N GLU A 8 -5.04 15.90 -15.62
CA GLU A 8 -6.28 15.29 -16.13
C GLU A 8 -5.95 13.98 -16.83
N VAL A 9 -6.81 13.00 -16.66
CA VAL A 9 -6.67 11.66 -17.25
C VAL A 9 -7.76 11.46 -18.29
N TYR A 10 -7.37 10.94 -19.44
CA TYR A 10 -8.25 10.58 -20.54
C TYR A 10 -7.95 9.18 -21.02
N ILE A 11 -8.98 8.37 -21.29
CA ILE A 11 -8.88 7.07 -21.94
C ILE A 11 -9.67 7.11 -23.25
N ASN A 12 -9.01 6.79 -24.35
CA ASN A 12 -9.62 6.77 -25.70
C ASN A 12 -10.31 8.10 -26.05
N GLY A 13 -9.76 9.23 -25.57
CA GLY A 13 -10.31 10.57 -25.75
C GLY A 13 -11.43 10.95 -24.78
N ASN A 14 -11.90 10.05 -23.94
CA ASN A 14 -12.91 10.33 -22.91
C ASN A 14 -12.25 10.81 -21.63
N TYR A 15 -12.78 11.88 -21.04
CA TYR A 15 -12.32 12.40 -19.75
C TYR A 15 -12.71 11.46 -18.62
N VAL A 16 -11.74 11.10 -17.79
CA VAL A 16 -11.93 10.19 -16.64
C VAL A 16 -11.97 10.97 -15.32
N GLY A 17 -11.01 11.89 -15.12
CA GLY A 17 -10.91 12.63 -13.87
C GLY A 17 -9.64 13.47 -13.78
N PHE A 18 -9.44 14.09 -12.62
CA PHE A 18 -8.26 14.90 -12.34
C PHE A 18 -7.76 14.71 -10.90
N SER A 19 -6.52 15.10 -10.65
CA SER A 19 -5.96 15.21 -9.30
C SER A 19 -4.97 16.38 -9.22
N LYS A 20 -4.70 16.86 -8.01
CA LYS A 20 -3.74 17.92 -7.70
C LYS A 20 -2.88 17.68 -6.47
N GLY A 21 -2.89 16.48 -5.91
CA GLY A 21 -2.00 16.08 -4.81
C GLY A 21 -0.65 15.63 -5.35
N SER A 22 0.29 16.54 -5.56
CA SER A 22 1.52 16.32 -6.33
C SER A 22 2.39 15.15 -5.86
N ARG A 23 2.33 14.77 -4.59
CA ARG A 23 3.18 13.72 -4.01
C ARG A 23 2.41 12.47 -3.63
N LEU A 24 1.11 12.51 -3.79
CA LEU A 24 0.23 11.40 -3.46
C LEU A 24 -0.03 10.54 -4.70
N THR A 25 -0.41 9.29 -4.43
CA THR A 25 -0.98 8.42 -5.44
C THR A 25 -2.39 8.92 -5.80
N ALA A 26 -2.70 8.96 -7.08
CA ALA A 26 -4.06 9.17 -7.54
C ALA A 26 -4.51 7.94 -8.33
N GLU A 27 -5.67 7.43 -8.00
CA GLU A 27 -6.26 6.24 -8.61
C GLU A 27 -7.55 6.60 -9.33
N PHE A 28 -7.75 6.01 -10.49
CA PHE A 28 -8.93 6.23 -11.33
C PHE A 28 -9.46 4.90 -11.83
N ASP A 29 -10.74 4.65 -11.62
CA ASP A 29 -11.42 3.56 -12.30
C ASP A 29 -11.63 3.92 -13.76
N ILE A 30 -11.05 3.12 -14.64
CA ILE A 30 -11.11 3.30 -16.08
C ILE A 30 -11.99 2.25 -16.78
N SER A 31 -12.66 1.38 -16.02
CA SER A 31 -13.38 0.20 -16.53
C SER A 31 -14.44 0.56 -17.57
N GLU A 32 -15.15 1.68 -17.40
CA GLU A 32 -16.17 2.15 -18.35
C GLU A 32 -15.60 2.71 -19.66
N PHE A 33 -14.33 3.13 -19.65
CA PHE A 33 -13.66 3.78 -20.80
C PHE A 33 -12.72 2.83 -21.54
N ALA A 34 -12.28 1.77 -20.88
CA ALA A 34 -11.38 0.78 -21.45
C ALA A 34 -12.13 -0.19 -22.40
N GLN A 35 -11.45 -0.60 -23.43
CA GLN A 35 -11.96 -1.56 -24.42
C GLN A 35 -10.99 -2.72 -24.60
N GLN A 36 -11.48 -3.82 -25.17
CA GLN A 36 -10.62 -4.95 -25.50
C GLN A 36 -9.60 -4.57 -26.58
N GLY A 37 -8.32 -4.88 -26.34
CA GLY A 37 -7.22 -4.58 -27.27
C GLY A 37 -6.48 -3.30 -26.88
N GLU A 38 -6.10 -2.50 -27.86
CA GLU A 38 -5.33 -1.28 -27.65
C GLU A 38 -6.18 -0.16 -27.06
N ASN A 39 -5.63 0.52 -26.05
CA ASN A 39 -6.23 1.69 -25.42
C ASN A 39 -5.23 2.82 -25.40
N LEU A 40 -5.69 4.04 -25.65
CA LEU A 40 -4.87 5.25 -25.57
C LEU A 40 -5.10 5.94 -24.22
N LEU A 41 -4.09 5.91 -23.37
CA LEU A 41 -4.03 6.73 -22.15
C LEU A 41 -3.39 8.08 -22.49
N SER A 42 -4.09 9.16 -22.21
CA SER A 42 -3.56 10.52 -22.31
C SER A 42 -3.64 11.21 -20.96
N VAL A 43 -2.51 11.77 -20.52
CA VAL A 43 -2.43 12.55 -19.28
C VAL A 43 -2.00 13.97 -19.61
N ARG A 44 -2.88 14.93 -19.33
CA ARG A 44 -2.59 16.35 -19.48
C ARG A 44 -2.10 16.92 -18.16
N VAL A 45 -0.83 17.31 -18.10
CA VAL A 45 -0.22 17.87 -16.89
C VAL A 45 -0.08 19.37 -16.99
N MET A 46 -0.47 20.09 -15.94
CA MET A 46 -0.27 21.53 -15.79
C MET A 46 0.74 21.78 -14.66
N GLN A 47 1.79 22.53 -14.97
CA GLN A 47 2.84 22.87 -14.01
C GLN A 47 2.33 23.75 -12.87
N TRP A 48 1.37 24.63 -13.16
CA TRP A 48 0.84 25.59 -12.20
C TRP A 48 -0.66 25.36 -11.98
N ALA A 49 -1.05 25.34 -10.71
CA ALA A 49 -2.42 25.22 -10.25
C ALA A 49 -2.62 26.00 -8.95
N ASP A 50 -3.83 26.04 -8.45
CA ASP A 50 -4.14 26.62 -7.12
C ASP A 50 -3.37 25.92 -5.98
N SER A 51 -3.17 24.60 -6.07
CA SER A 51 -2.40 23.82 -5.13
C SER A 51 -0.92 24.24 -5.04
N THR A 52 -0.35 24.82 -6.09
CA THR A 52 1.03 25.30 -6.10
C THR A 52 1.33 26.25 -4.94
N TYR A 53 0.37 27.11 -4.57
CA TYR A 53 0.54 28.06 -3.46
C TYR A 53 0.51 27.42 -2.06
N ILE A 54 -0.04 26.21 -1.95
CA ILE A 54 -0.13 25.44 -0.69
C ILE A 54 1.03 24.44 -0.61
N GLU A 55 1.41 23.88 -1.75
CA GLU A 55 2.48 22.88 -1.86
C GLU A 55 3.86 23.50 -2.08
N ASP A 56 3.99 24.81 -1.87
CA ASP A 56 5.27 25.52 -1.95
C ASP A 56 6.24 25.02 -0.88
N GLN A 57 7.22 24.26 -1.35
CA GLN A 57 8.31 23.75 -0.52
C GLN A 57 9.64 24.23 -1.09
N ASP A 58 10.66 24.24 -0.25
CA ASP A 58 12.03 24.64 -0.62
C ASP A 58 12.66 23.62 -1.60
N MET A 59 12.13 23.59 -2.81
CA MET A 59 12.62 22.74 -3.91
C MET A 59 12.30 23.36 -5.27
N TRP A 60 12.96 22.86 -6.32
CA TRP A 60 12.71 23.30 -7.67
C TRP A 60 11.33 22.83 -8.18
N TRP A 61 10.62 23.71 -8.82
CA TRP A 61 9.29 23.47 -9.36
C TRP A 61 9.37 22.92 -10.79
N THR A 62 9.63 21.65 -10.87
CA THR A 62 9.65 20.92 -12.14
C THR A 62 8.33 20.22 -12.35
N GLY A 63 7.49 20.72 -13.25
CA GLY A 63 6.23 20.07 -13.61
C GLY A 63 6.45 18.76 -14.35
N GLY A 64 5.49 17.86 -14.26
CA GLY A 64 5.49 16.59 -14.98
C GLY A 64 5.22 15.38 -14.11
N ILE A 65 5.29 14.21 -14.72
CA ILE A 65 5.16 12.91 -14.06
C ILE A 65 6.57 12.46 -13.64
N PHE A 66 6.83 12.34 -12.35
CA PHE A 66 8.17 12.00 -11.84
C PHE A 66 8.23 10.65 -11.10
N ARG A 67 7.12 9.93 -11.00
CA ARG A 67 7.02 8.56 -10.50
C ARG A 67 6.25 7.68 -11.46
N ASP A 68 6.14 6.40 -11.14
CA ASP A 68 5.56 5.39 -12.01
C ASP A 68 4.07 5.59 -12.28
N VAL A 69 3.63 5.12 -13.45
CA VAL A 69 2.24 5.00 -13.83
C VAL A 69 1.91 3.52 -13.94
N TYR A 70 0.91 3.08 -13.20
CA TYR A 70 0.49 1.68 -13.15
C TYR A 70 -0.89 1.50 -13.75
N LEU A 71 -1.10 0.36 -14.40
CA LEU A 71 -2.41 -0.18 -14.71
C LEU A 71 -2.61 -1.43 -13.85
N VAL A 72 -3.63 -1.41 -13.02
CA VAL A 72 -3.96 -2.54 -12.13
C VAL A 72 -5.28 -3.14 -12.57
N GLY A 73 -5.28 -4.44 -12.89
CA GLY A 73 -6.50 -5.20 -13.13
C GLY A 73 -6.88 -5.97 -11.88
N LYS A 74 -8.13 -5.81 -11.43
CA LYS A 74 -8.71 -6.56 -10.32
C LYS A 74 -9.95 -7.31 -10.77
N GLU A 75 -10.25 -8.42 -10.09
CA GLU A 75 -11.56 -9.08 -10.24
C GLU A 75 -12.66 -8.18 -9.65
N GLN A 76 -13.90 -8.35 -10.07
CA GLN A 76 -15.03 -7.54 -9.56
C GLN A 76 -15.26 -7.73 -8.04
N VAL A 77 -14.88 -8.88 -7.50
CA VAL A 77 -14.79 -9.09 -6.05
C VAL A 77 -13.33 -9.21 -5.69
N HIS A 78 -12.83 -8.26 -4.90
CA HIS A 78 -11.41 -8.16 -4.58
C HIS A 78 -11.17 -7.59 -3.17
N VAL A 79 -9.92 -7.62 -2.75
CA VAL A 79 -9.48 -6.91 -1.55
C VAL A 79 -9.18 -5.47 -1.91
N GLN A 80 -9.93 -4.53 -1.34
CA GLN A 80 -9.78 -3.10 -1.61
C GLN A 80 -8.65 -2.48 -0.78
N ASP A 81 -8.57 -2.82 0.51
CA ASP A 81 -7.54 -2.29 1.41
C ASP A 81 -7.12 -3.30 2.46
N ILE A 82 -5.92 -3.15 2.99
CA ILE A 82 -5.35 -3.99 4.03
C ILE A 82 -4.65 -3.12 5.06
N THR A 83 -5.08 -3.23 6.32
CA THR A 83 -4.41 -2.60 7.46
C THR A 83 -3.76 -3.67 8.32
N ILE A 84 -2.44 -3.55 8.54
CA ILE A 84 -1.67 -4.49 9.37
C ILE A 84 -1.08 -3.74 10.56
N ARG A 85 -1.28 -4.30 11.76
CA ARG A 85 -0.72 -3.80 13.00
C ARG A 85 -0.18 -4.97 13.83
N THR A 86 0.91 -4.73 14.58
CA THR A 86 1.46 -5.68 15.53
C THR A 86 1.50 -5.07 16.91
N ASP A 87 1.13 -5.85 17.93
CA ASP A 87 1.21 -5.48 19.34
C ASP A 87 1.99 -6.54 20.09
N PHE A 88 2.80 -6.13 21.07
CA PHE A 88 3.51 -7.01 21.97
C PHE A 88 2.85 -7.08 23.35
N ASP A 89 3.10 -8.18 24.06
CA ASP A 89 2.86 -8.29 25.49
C ASP A 89 3.81 -7.36 26.28
N GLU A 90 3.59 -7.22 27.58
CA GLU A 90 4.39 -6.36 28.46
C GLU A 90 5.88 -6.74 28.50
N ASN A 91 6.19 -8.01 28.29
CA ASN A 91 7.55 -8.55 28.35
C ASN A 91 8.23 -8.63 26.98
N TYR A 92 7.53 -8.28 25.90
CA TYR A 92 8.01 -8.38 24.50
C TYR A 92 8.42 -9.81 24.10
N GLN A 93 7.77 -10.82 24.69
CA GLN A 93 7.99 -12.23 24.38
C GLN A 93 6.95 -12.77 23.39
N SER A 94 5.71 -12.34 23.53
CA SER A 94 4.63 -12.71 22.61
C SER A 94 4.14 -11.48 21.86
N ALA A 95 3.67 -11.69 20.66
CA ALA A 95 3.06 -10.63 19.85
C ALA A 95 1.79 -11.12 19.17
N THR A 96 0.89 -10.18 18.90
CA THR A 96 -0.29 -10.41 18.09
C THR A 96 -0.19 -9.57 16.81
N LEU A 97 -0.36 -10.21 15.67
CA LEU A 97 -0.58 -9.55 14.39
C LEU A 97 -2.08 -9.40 14.17
N PHE A 98 -2.51 -8.19 13.94
CA PHE A 98 -3.87 -7.84 13.51
C PHE A 98 -3.82 -7.45 12.02
N CYS A 99 -4.62 -8.12 11.21
CA CYS A 99 -4.78 -7.80 9.82
C CYS A 99 -6.28 -7.58 9.55
N LYS A 100 -6.63 -6.39 9.12
CA LYS A 100 -7.97 -6.05 8.67
C LYS A 100 -7.94 -5.93 7.15
N ALA A 101 -8.77 -6.73 6.47
CA ALA A 101 -8.94 -6.68 5.02
C ALA A 101 -10.34 -6.15 4.69
N GLU A 102 -10.40 -5.13 3.87
CA GLU A 102 -11.64 -4.57 3.34
C GLU A 102 -11.90 -5.20 1.97
N LEU A 103 -12.97 -5.96 1.86
CA LEU A 103 -13.42 -6.57 0.60
C LEU A 103 -14.42 -5.66 -0.09
N GLU A 104 -14.33 -5.57 -1.41
CA GLU A 104 -15.27 -4.84 -2.25
C GLU A 104 -15.88 -5.76 -3.31
N ASN A 105 -17.17 -5.57 -3.54
CA ASN A 105 -17.94 -6.27 -4.56
C ASN A 105 -18.53 -5.25 -5.53
N LEU A 106 -17.97 -5.19 -6.72
CA LEU A 106 -18.42 -4.34 -7.83
C LEU A 106 -19.42 -5.04 -8.74
N THR A 107 -19.83 -6.27 -8.42
CA THR A 107 -20.93 -6.93 -9.13
C THR A 107 -22.26 -6.31 -8.72
N ASN A 108 -23.29 -6.46 -9.56
CA ASN A 108 -24.63 -6.00 -9.23
C ASN A 108 -25.43 -6.99 -8.35
N ASN A 109 -24.76 -8.04 -7.84
CA ASN A 109 -25.40 -9.11 -7.06
C ASN A 109 -24.65 -9.34 -5.75
N SER A 110 -25.39 -9.75 -4.71
CA SER A 110 -24.79 -10.24 -3.48
C SER A 110 -23.94 -11.48 -3.74
N VAL A 111 -22.79 -11.56 -3.09
CA VAL A 111 -21.93 -12.75 -3.11
C VAL A 111 -22.06 -13.55 -1.81
N SER A 112 -21.81 -14.84 -1.88
CA SER A 112 -21.90 -15.74 -0.73
C SER A 112 -20.87 -16.87 -0.81
N ASN A 113 -20.52 -17.42 0.37
CA ASN A 113 -19.56 -18.53 0.49
C ASN A 113 -18.16 -18.24 -0.04
N TYR A 114 -17.76 -16.97 -0.04
CA TYR A 114 -16.37 -16.59 -0.30
C TYR A 114 -15.50 -16.91 0.91
N SER A 115 -14.19 -16.97 0.72
CA SER A 115 -13.24 -17.17 1.82
C SER A 115 -11.99 -16.35 1.64
N LEU A 116 -11.45 -15.85 2.76
CA LEU A 116 -10.16 -15.19 2.82
C LEU A 116 -9.21 -16.05 3.68
N ALA A 117 -8.25 -16.70 3.04
CA ALA A 117 -7.21 -17.48 3.69
C ALA A 117 -5.99 -16.59 3.95
N TYR A 118 -5.23 -16.93 5.00
CA TYR A 118 -3.95 -16.32 5.28
C TYR A 118 -2.88 -17.38 5.55
N THR A 119 -1.65 -17.07 5.16
CA THR A 119 -0.46 -17.85 5.50
C THR A 119 0.65 -16.89 5.90
N LEU A 120 1.20 -17.06 7.09
CA LEU A 120 2.34 -16.30 7.59
C LEU A 120 3.60 -17.15 7.49
N PHE A 121 4.61 -16.62 6.81
CA PHE A 121 5.90 -17.26 6.62
C PHE A 121 6.99 -16.58 7.41
N ASP A 122 7.89 -17.40 7.96
CA ASP A 122 9.21 -17.03 8.45
C ASP A 122 10.25 -17.60 7.50
N GLY A 123 10.80 -16.76 6.63
CA GLY A 123 11.59 -17.20 5.49
C GLY A 123 10.78 -18.13 4.57
N LYS A 124 11.09 -19.43 4.60
CA LYS A 124 10.37 -20.47 3.85
C LYS A 124 9.42 -21.33 4.70
N ALA A 125 9.48 -21.17 6.02
CA ALA A 125 8.66 -21.97 6.93
C ALA A 125 7.29 -21.31 7.12
N VAL A 126 6.22 -22.10 7.07
CA VAL A 126 4.89 -21.66 7.51
C VAL A 126 4.86 -21.66 9.03
N VAL A 127 4.58 -20.50 9.62
CA VAL A 127 4.50 -20.33 11.09
C VAL A 127 3.07 -20.15 11.59
N SER A 128 2.16 -19.73 10.71
CA SER A 128 0.72 -19.69 10.99
C SER A 128 -0.06 -19.71 9.69
N GLU A 129 -1.22 -20.37 9.70
CA GLU A 129 -2.16 -20.35 8.59
C GLU A 129 -3.59 -20.48 9.08
N GLY A 130 -4.54 -20.00 8.30
CA GLY A 130 -5.95 -20.10 8.61
C GLY A 130 -6.82 -19.48 7.53
N SER A 131 -8.13 -19.49 7.77
CA SER A 131 -9.09 -18.88 6.85
C SER A 131 -10.34 -18.41 7.55
N VAL A 132 -10.92 -17.32 7.05
CA VAL A 132 -12.27 -16.87 7.36
C VAL A 132 -13.17 -17.31 6.20
N ASN A 133 -14.15 -18.14 6.49
CA ASN A 133 -15.00 -18.79 5.48
C ASN A 133 -16.43 -18.26 5.54
N SER A 134 -17.22 -18.63 4.54
CA SER A 134 -18.66 -18.31 4.44
C SER A 134 -18.93 -16.79 4.44
N LEU A 135 -18.03 -16.04 3.84
CA LEU A 135 -18.20 -14.60 3.68
C LEU A 135 -19.34 -14.35 2.69
N SER A 136 -20.26 -13.46 3.07
CA SER A 136 -21.40 -13.07 2.25
C SER A 136 -21.65 -11.58 2.43
N PHE A 137 -21.72 -10.85 1.31
CA PHE A 137 -21.87 -9.39 1.33
C PHE A 137 -22.42 -8.86 0.00
N ASP A 138 -23.05 -7.70 0.09
CA ASP A 138 -23.65 -7.01 -1.05
C ASP A 138 -22.62 -6.13 -1.78
N THR A 139 -22.05 -5.16 -1.08
CA THR A 139 -21.11 -4.19 -1.69
C THR A 139 -19.73 -4.23 -1.05
N SER A 140 -19.66 -4.37 0.28
CA SER A 140 -18.38 -4.41 1.00
C SER A 140 -18.47 -5.26 2.24
N HIS A 141 -17.32 -5.78 2.69
CA HIS A 141 -17.21 -6.55 3.93
C HIS A 141 -15.81 -6.38 4.54
N SER A 142 -15.77 -6.21 5.86
CA SER A 142 -14.52 -6.13 6.60
C SER A 142 -14.22 -7.48 7.25
N VAL A 143 -13.01 -7.99 7.06
CA VAL A 143 -12.52 -9.24 7.64
C VAL A 143 -11.38 -8.96 8.59
N ASP A 144 -11.55 -9.32 9.86
CA ASP A 144 -10.50 -9.23 10.87
C ASP A 144 -9.81 -10.58 11.06
N ILE A 145 -8.49 -10.57 10.94
CA ILE A 145 -7.60 -11.72 11.16
C ILE A 145 -6.69 -11.39 12.33
N LYS A 146 -6.61 -12.31 13.29
CA LYS A 146 -5.73 -12.23 14.44
C LYS A 146 -4.79 -13.43 14.45
N ILE A 147 -3.48 -13.17 14.56
CA ILE A 147 -2.44 -14.20 14.59
C ILE A 147 -1.57 -13.95 15.82
N ASP A 148 -1.61 -14.88 16.76
CA ASP A 148 -0.76 -14.84 17.95
C ASP A 148 0.57 -15.56 17.67
N MET A 149 1.67 -14.94 18.06
CA MET A 149 3.04 -15.40 17.82
C MET A 149 3.85 -15.44 19.12
N GLU A 150 4.44 -16.58 19.39
CA GLU A 150 5.38 -16.75 20.51
C GLU A 150 6.81 -16.44 20.06
N ASN A 151 7.49 -15.56 20.78
CA ASN A 151 8.88 -15.17 20.55
C ASN A 151 9.19 -14.79 19.07
N PRO A 152 8.41 -13.93 18.43
CA PRO A 152 8.72 -13.52 17.06
C PRO A 152 10.04 -12.75 17.01
N THR A 153 10.76 -12.88 15.91
CA THR A 153 11.92 -12.04 15.66
C THR A 153 11.48 -10.58 15.51
N HIS A 154 11.96 -9.72 16.40
CA HIS A 154 11.59 -8.31 16.41
C HIS A 154 12.21 -7.58 15.23
N TRP A 155 11.42 -6.71 14.62
CA TRP A 155 11.95 -5.72 13.68
C TRP A 155 12.60 -4.57 14.46
N THR A 156 13.85 -4.26 14.15
CA THR A 156 14.53 -3.04 14.60
C THR A 156 15.25 -2.39 13.40
N ALA A 157 15.72 -1.16 13.56
CA ALA A 157 16.48 -0.49 12.50
C ALA A 157 17.80 -1.23 12.16
N GLU A 158 18.43 -1.84 13.17
CA GLU A 158 19.67 -2.62 13.02
C GLU A 158 19.43 -4.04 12.49
N ASN A 159 18.23 -4.58 12.76
CA ASN A 159 17.79 -5.88 12.25
C ASN A 159 16.35 -5.76 11.71
N PRO A 160 16.17 -5.27 10.48
CA PRO A 160 14.85 -5.03 9.89
C PRO A 160 14.19 -6.34 9.41
N TYR A 161 14.01 -7.27 10.35
CA TYR A 161 13.48 -8.59 10.06
C TYR A 161 12.02 -8.53 9.66
N LEU A 162 11.67 -9.23 8.57
CA LEU A 162 10.32 -9.23 8.01
C LEU A 162 9.82 -10.65 7.76
N TYR A 163 8.62 -10.89 8.26
CA TYR A 163 7.79 -12.03 7.89
C TYR A 163 7.03 -11.73 6.59
N GLN A 164 6.53 -12.77 5.94
CA GLN A 164 5.67 -12.62 4.77
C GLN A 164 4.27 -13.13 5.08
N LEU A 165 3.30 -12.23 5.08
CA LEU A 165 1.87 -12.57 5.16
C LEU A 165 1.30 -12.63 3.75
N ILE A 166 0.73 -13.77 3.38
CA ILE A 166 0.01 -13.92 2.12
C ILE A 166 -1.48 -14.05 2.43
N LEU A 167 -2.28 -13.16 1.85
CA LEU A 167 -3.73 -13.27 1.82
C LEU A 167 -4.18 -13.88 0.50
N THR A 168 -5.17 -14.79 0.54
CA THR A 168 -5.72 -15.43 -0.65
C THR A 168 -7.24 -15.37 -0.60
N LEU A 169 -7.83 -14.58 -1.51
CA LEU A 169 -9.28 -14.49 -1.67
C LEU A 169 -9.74 -15.58 -2.65
N LYS A 170 -10.79 -16.31 -2.27
CA LYS A 170 -11.41 -17.37 -3.10
C LYS A 170 -12.91 -17.16 -3.20
N ASP A 171 -13.47 -17.51 -4.37
CA ASP A 171 -14.90 -17.54 -4.61
C ASP A 171 -15.60 -18.74 -3.96
N GLU A 172 -16.91 -18.84 -4.17
CA GLU A 172 -17.78 -19.93 -3.67
C GLU A 172 -17.40 -21.31 -4.22
N ASN A 173 -16.68 -21.39 -5.33
CA ASN A 173 -16.21 -22.63 -5.95
C ASN A 173 -14.78 -22.99 -5.53
N GLY A 174 -14.15 -22.16 -4.69
CA GLY A 174 -12.77 -22.32 -4.27
C GLY A 174 -11.73 -21.85 -5.30
N LYS A 175 -12.15 -21.17 -6.38
CA LYS A 175 -11.24 -20.54 -7.34
C LYS A 175 -10.54 -19.36 -6.66
N THR A 176 -9.23 -19.30 -6.75
CA THR A 176 -8.45 -18.16 -6.30
C THR A 176 -8.71 -16.96 -7.21
N LEU A 177 -9.18 -15.87 -6.61
CA LEU A 177 -9.42 -14.59 -7.27
C LEU A 177 -8.20 -13.67 -7.13
N GLU A 178 -7.61 -13.61 -5.92
CA GLU A 178 -6.50 -12.71 -5.65
C GLU A 178 -5.52 -13.33 -4.64
N ILE A 179 -4.22 -13.04 -4.82
CA ILE A 179 -3.14 -13.41 -3.88
C ILE A 179 -2.36 -12.14 -3.59
N ILE A 180 -2.30 -11.74 -2.31
CA ILE A 180 -1.72 -10.46 -1.89
C ILE A 180 -0.61 -10.72 -0.89
N PRO A 181 0.67 -10.54 -1.30
CA PRO A 181 1.80 -10.65 -0.40
C PRO A 181 2.01 -9.34 0.38
N ASN A 182 2.20 -9.44 1.69
CA ASN A 182 2.54 -8.34 2.57
C ASN A 182 3.79 -8.68 3.37
N ARG A 183 4.65 -7.68 3.60
CA ARG A 183 5.80 -7.81 4.50
C ARG A 183 5.41 -7.27 5.87
N VAL A 184 5.67 -8.04 6.92
CA VAL A 184 5.27 -7.72 8.29
C VAL A 184 6.48 -7.74 9.22
N GLY A 185 6.75 -6.61 9.86
CA GLY A 185 7.73 -6.52 10.94
C GLY A 185 7.02 -6.47 12.29
N PHE A 186 7.36 -7.37 13.19
CA PHE A 186 6.86 -7.32 14.57
C PHE A 186 7.58 -6.20 15.32
N ARG A 187 6.89 -5.07 15.49
CA ARG A 187 7.40 -3.88 16.17
C ARG A 187 6.29 -3.15 16.92
N ASP A 188 6.68 -2.51 18.01
CA ASP A 188 5.86 -1.59 18.79
C ASP A 188 6.52 -0.22 18.77
N ILE A 189 5.78 0.82 18.36
CA ILE A 189 6.25 2.19 18.28
C ILE A 189 5.43 3.04 19.24
N LYS A 190 6.09 3.69 20.19
CA LYS A 190 5.45 4.53 21.20
C LYS A 190 6.17 5.85 21.38
N VAL A 191 5.39 6.90 21.66
CA VAL A 191 5.91 8.16 22.18
C VAL A 191 5.49 8.27 23.65
N ARG A 192 6.46 8.31 24.55
CA ARG A 192 6.23 8.47 26.00
C ARG A 192 7.11 9.60 26.54
N ASP A 193 6.52 10.48 27.32
CA ASP A 193 7.23 11.64 27.93
C ASP A 193 8.04 12.46 26.91
N GLY A 194 7.50 12.62 25.69
CA GLY A 194 8.16 13.34 24.60
C GLY A 194 9.32 12.58 23.94
N LEU A 195 9.56 11.32 24.30
CA LEU A 195 10.63 10.48 23.76
C LEU A 195 10.07 9.38 22.86
N PHE A 196 10.83 9.02 21.81
CA PHE A 196 10.47 8.03 20.82
C PHE A 196 11.04 6.65 21.18
N TYR A 197 10.20 5.62 21.17
CA TYR A 197 10.58 4.25 21.52
C TYR A 197 10.20 3.28 20.41
N ILE A 198 11.09 2.33 20.12
CA ILE A 198 10.82 1.14 19.32
C ILE A 198 11.08 -0.08 20.19
N ASN A 199 10.10 -1.00 20.31
CA ASN A 199 10.17 -2.19 21.15
C ASN A 199 10.67 -1.87 22.58
N ASN A 200 10.07 -0.85 23.17
CA ASN A 200 10.40 -0.33 24.50
C ASN A 200 11.83 0.21 24.70
N LYS A 201 12.61 0.34 23.64
CA LYS A 201 13.94 0.96 23.67
C LYS A 201 13.87 2.39 23.14
N TYR A 202 14.45 3.32 23.88
CA TYR A 202 14.60 4.71 23.43
C TYR A 202 15.42 4.76 22.13
N VAL A 203 14.93 5.49 21.16
CA VAL A 203 15.60 5.70 19.87
C VAL A 203 15.77 7.18 19.61
N MET A 204 17.00 7.60 19.38
CA MET A 204 17.31 8.92 18.86
C MET A 204 17.42 8.83 17.34
N LEU A 205 16.58 9.60 16.64
CA LEU A 205 16.63 9.65 15.18
C LEU A 205 17.80 10.54 14.74
N HIS A 206 18.70 9.95 13.97
CA HIS A 206 19.77 10.66 13.27
C HIS A 206 19.40 10.75 11.80
N GLY A 207 19.41 11.92 11.24
CA GLY A 207 19.00 12.10 9.85
C GLY A 207 19.66 13.31 9.20
N VAL A 208 19.50 13.37 7.90
CA VAL A 208 19.93 14.49 7.05
C VAL A 208 18.77 14.93 6.17
N ASN A 209 18.77 16.18 5.76
CA ASN A 209 17.85 16.67 4.76
C ASN A 209 18.36 16.32 3.36
N ARG A 210 17.48 15.79 2.53
CA ARG A 210 17.78 15.42 1.16
C ARG A 210 16.62 15.79 0.25
N HIS A 211 16.93 16.41 -0.89
CA HIS A 211 16.00 16.60 -1.98
C HIS A 211 16.20 15.51 -3.04
N ASP A 212 15.12 14.89 -3.50
CA ASP A 212 15.13 13.97 -4.63
C ASP A 212 15.34 14.78 -5.92
N ASN A 213 16.59 14.86 -6.33
CA ASN A 213 16.98 15.53 -7.56
C ASN A 213 18.24 14.92 -8.17
N ASP A 214 18.21 14.73 -9.49
CA ASP A 214 19.32 14.25 -10.27
C ASP A 214 19.59 15.23 -11.42
N HIS A 215 20.85 15.50 -11.73
CA HIS A 215 21.25 16.48 -12.73
C HIS A 215 20.84 16.12 -14.17
N LEU A 216 20.53 14.85 -14.46
CA LEU A 216 20.06 14.37 -15.76
C LEU A 216 18.54 14.10 -15.79
N LYS A 217 18.00 13.57 -14.69
CA LYS A 217 16.63 13.07 -14.60
C LYS A 217 15.68 14.01 -13.86
N GLY A 218 16.20 15.13 -13.31
CA GLY A 218 15.42 16.04 -12.47
C GLY A 218 14.88 15.32 -11.24
N ARG A 219 13.58 15.35 -11.02
CA ARG A 219 12.93 14.71 -9.86
C ARG A 219 12.65 13.21 -10.03
N ALA A 220 12.83 12.65 -11.22
CA ALA A 220 12.65 11.21 -11.47
C ALA A 220 13.86 10.42 -10.97
N VAL A 221 14.05 10.35 -9.66
CA VAL A 221 15.19 9.73 -9.00
C VAL A 221 14.88 8.28 -8.64
N GLY A 222 15.70 7.35 -9.13
CA GLY A 222 15.59 5.92 -8.80
C GLY A 222 16.34 5.54 -7.51
N MET A 223 16.06 4.34 -6.99
CA MET A 223 16.71 3.81 -5.78
C MET A 223 18.23 3.73 -5.90
N ASP A 224 18.75 3.46 -7.11
CA ASP A 224 20.18 3.44 -7.42
C ASP A 224 20.90 4.75 -7.06
N ARG A 225 20.19 5.87 -7.16
CA ARG A 225 20.70 7.18 -6.75
C ARG A 225 20.57 7.39 -5.24
N VAL A 226 19.45 6.97 -4.64
CA VAL A 226 19.25 7.07 -3.19
C VAL A 226 20.35 6.29 -2.44
N GLU A 227 20.65 5.06 -2.87
CA GLU A 227 21.68 4.22 -2.27
C GLU A 227 23.10 4.81 -2.38
N LYS A 228 23.36 5.63 -3.40
CA LYS A 228 24.66 6.32 -3.53
C LYS A 228 24.79 7.56 -2.66
N ASP A 229 23.68 8.15 -2.30
CA ASP A 229 23.64 9.39 -1.50
C ASP A 229 23.70 9.10 0.01
N ILE A 230 23.38 7.85 0.43
CA ILE A 230 23.46 7.34 1.80
C ILE A 230 24.78 6.61 2.04
#